data_b9f8935566b32fecefa51d059ab4abc9
#
_entry.id   b9f8935566b32fecefa51d059ab4abc9
#
_cell.length_a   1.000
_cell.length_b   1.000
_cell.length_c   1.000
_cell.angle_alpha   90.00
_cell.angle_beta   90.00
_cell.angle_gamma   90.00
#
_symmetry.space_group_name_H-M   'P 1'
#
loop_
_entity.id
_entity.type
_entity.pdbx_description
1 polymer ?
#
loop_
_entity_poly.entity_id
_entity_poly.type
_entity_poly.pdbx_seq_one_letter_code
_entity_poly.pdbx_strand_id
1 'polypeptide(L)'
;MKNRILVLAGVAALVIAATVFAVAQGIPGHPHGGGRGDMIEHLSRALDLTDAQKTQVKAIVDAERAATEPARARMGEIHKQVEAATLNGQFDEAQVRALATEASQIMTNQMVEHVRAFAKIFALLTPEQRAKAQEMHKRMGPGGPPWMRH
;
A
#
# COMPACT_ATOMS: atom_id res chain seq x y z
N MET A 1 -22.77 -38.80 -1.83
CA MET A 1 -21.70 -37.92 -1.39
C MET A 1 -21.08 -37.16 -2.56
N LYS A 2 -21.85 -36.35 -3.32
CA LYS A 2 -21.37 -35.70 -4.59
C LYS A 2 -21.66 -34.20 -4.70
N ASN A 3 -22.11 -33.53 -3.64
CA ASN A 3 -22.54 -32.10 -3.74
C ASN A 3 -21.81 -31.14 -2.82
N ARG A 4 -20.57 -31.43 -2.36
CA ARG A 4 -19.82 -30.56 -1.47
C ARG A 4 -18.60 -29.84 -2.09
N ILE A 5 -18.32 -30.05 -3.37
CA ILE A 5 -17.12 -29.54 -4.03
C ILE A 5 -17.39 -28.28 -4.88
N LEU A 6 -18.66 -27.96 -5.18
CA LEU A 6 -19.01 -26.85 -6.09
C LEU A 6 -19.24 -25.49 -5.40
N VAL A 7 -19.11 -25.38 -4.07
CA VAL A 7 -19.39 -24.12 -3.34
C VAL A 7 -18.13 -23.30 -3.05
N LEU A 8 -16.93 -23.86 -3.20
CA LEU A 8 -15.69 -23.16 -2.86
C LEU A 8 -15.02 -22.40 -4.02
N ALA A 9 -15.48 -22.55 -5.25
CA ALA A 9 -14.93 -21.84 -6.40
C ALA A 9 -15.58 -20.47 -6.66
N GLY A 10 -16.74 -20.19 -6.04
CA GLY A 10 -17.50 -18.96 -6.30
C GLY A 10 -17.13 -17.76 -5.43
N VAL A 11 -16.39 -17.96 -4.34
CA VAL A 11 -16.15 -16.87 -3.35
C VAL A 11 -14.88 -16.07 -3.65
N ALA A 12 -13.92 -16.66 -4.37
CA ALA A 12 -12.66 -15.98 -4.69
C ALA A 12 -12.79 -14.89 -5.80
N ALA A 13 -13.77 -15.04 -6.70
CA ALA A 13 -13.97 -14.10 -7.80
C ALA A 13 -14.68 -12.80 -7.39
N LEU A 14 -15.45 -12.81 -6.28
CA LEU A 14 -16.23 -11.65 -5.84
C LEU A 14 -15.42 -10.63 -5.02
N VAL A 15 -14.28 -11.02 -4.46
CA VAL A 15 -13.45 -10.13 -3.64
C VAL A 15 -12.58 -9.22 -4.51
N ILE A 16 -12.20 -9.66 -5.72
CA ILE A 16 -11.38 -8.85 -6.63
C ILE A 16 -12.23 -7.76 -7.32
N ALA A 17 -13.51 -8.04 -7.61
CA ALA A 17 -14.41 -7.05 -8.22
C ALA A 17 -14.77 -5.89 -7.28
N ALA A 18 -14.84 -6.15 -5.96
CA ALA A 18 -15.21 -5.12 -5.00
C ALA A 18 -14.10 -4.09 -4.73
N THR A 19 -12.83 -4.48 -4.88
CA THR A 19 -11.70 -3.56 -4.65
C THR A 19 -11.42 -2.64 -5.83
N VAL A 20 -11.71 -3.07 -7.07
CA VAL A 20 -11.55 -2.24 -8.27
C VAL A 20 -12.67 -1.18 -8.35
N PHE A 21 -13.89 -1.49 -7.87
CA PHE A 21 -15.03 -0.57 -7.95
C PHE A 21 -14.99 0.57 -6.91
N ALA A 22 -14.28 0.40 -5.80
CA ALA A 22 -14.16 1.42 -4.76
C ALA A 22 -13.23 2.59 -5.14
N VAL A 23 -12.34 2.41 -6.13
CA VAL A 23 -11.42 3.46 -6.59
C VAL A 23 -12.05 4.36 -7.67
N ALA A 24 -13.10 3.89 -8.38
CA ALA A 24 -13.76 4.64 -9.45
C ALA A 24 -14.80 5.66 -8.96
N GLN A 25 -15.23 5.57 -7.70
CA GLN A 25 -16.09 6.59 -7.11
C GLN A 25 -15.22 7.57 -6.33
N GLY A 26 -14.77 8.62 -7.02
CA GLY A 26 -14.16 9.78 -6.40
C GLY A 26 -15.10 10.33 -5.33
N ILE A 27 -14.85 9.96 -4.08
CA ILE A 27 -15.50 10.58 -2.92
C ILE A 27 -15.02 12.02 -2.90
N PRO A 28 -15.90 13.02 -3.09
CA PRO A 28 -15.49 14.41 -3.05
C PRO A 28 -15.01 14.75 -1.64
N GLY A 29 -13.74 15.07 -1.52
CA GLY A 29 -13.27 16.02 -0.54
C GLY A 29 -13.36 15.63 0.93
N HIS A 30 -12.45 14.77 1.34
CA HIS A 30 -11.81 15.01 2.62
C HIS A 30 -10.46 15.64 2.30
N PRO A 31 -10.16 16.84 2.80
CA PRO A 31 -8.83 17.40 2.70
C PRO A 31 -7.92 16.62 3.66
N HIS A 32 -7.52 15.42 3.24
CA HIS A 32 -6.40 14.71 3.86
C HIS A 32 -5.13 15.34 3.30
N GLY A 33 -4.95 16.63 3.62
CA GLY A 33 -3.74 17.40 3.39
C GLY A 33 -2.60 17.01 4.33
N GLY A 34 -2.60 15.78 4.84
CA GLY A 34 -1.46 15.21 5.52
C GLY A 34 -0.44 14.72 4.51
N GLY A 35 0.36 15.63 3.94
CA GLY A 35 1.51 15.24 3.13
C GLY A 35 2.46 14.35 3.94
N ARG A 36 3.36 13.60 3.25
CA ARG A 36 4.39 12.78 3.93
C ARG A 36 5.26 13.59 4.89
N GLY A 37 5.39 14.92 4.69
CA GLY A 37 6.00 15.84 5.64
C GLY A 37 5.29 15.80 6.99
N ASP A 38 3.97 15.85 6.98
CA ASP A 38 3.15 15.79 8.19
C ASP A 38 3.25 14.43 8.88
N MET A 39 3.38 13.34 8.10
CA MET A 39 3.58 12.00 8.63
C MET A 39 4.94 11.86 9.33
N ILE A 40 6.02 12.35 8.72
CA ILE A 40 7.36 12.35 9.32
C ILE A 40 7.36 13.20 10.58
N GLU A 41 6.72 14.36 10.54
CA GLU A 41 6.60 15.25 11.69
C GLU A 41 5.77 14.61 12.81
N HIS A 42 4.67 13.96 12.47
CA HIS A 42 3.85 13.22 13.43
C HIS A 42 4.63 12.07 14.10
N LEU A 43 5.35 11.29 13.28
CA LEU A 43 6.19 10.20 13.77
C LEU A 43 7.34 10.72 14.65
N SER A 44 7.93 11.84 14.24
CA SER A 44 9.01 12.50 14.99
C SER A 44 8.57 12.93 16.38
N ARG A 45 7.38 13.53 16.47
CA ARG A 45 6.80 13.92 17.77
C ARG A 45 6.39 12.72 18.61
N ALA A 46 5.77 11.71 17.99
CA ALA A 46 5.28 10.54 18.69
C ALA A 46 6.40 9.67 19.28
N LEU A 47 7.56 9.64 18.64
CA LEU A 47 8.72 8.85 19.06
C LEU A 47 9.84 9.70 19.69
N ASP A 48 9.66 11.01 19.85
CA ASP A 48 10.68 11.93 20.34
C ASP A 48 12.01 11.81 19.56
N LEU A 49 11.93 11.82 18.22
CA LEU A 49 13.12 11.69 17.40
C LEU A 49 14.03 12.93 17.51
N THR A 50 15.33 12.68 17.60
CA THR A 50 16.33 13.75 17.50
C THR A 50 16.36 14.34 16.07
N ASP A 51 16.92 15.52 15.89
CA ASP A 51 17.03 16.16 14.56
C ASP A 51 17.90 15.32 13.60
N ALA A 52 18.92 14.65 14.12
CA ALA A 52 19.73 13.71 13.34
C ALA A 52 18.88 12.51 12.88
N GLN A 53 18.06 11.92 13.76
CA GLN A 53 17.15 10.83 13.39
C GLN A 53 16.09 11.30 12.38
N LYS A 54 15.50 12.49 12.55
CA LYS A 54 14.54 13.06 11.58
C LYS A 54 15.14 13.16 10.17
N THR A 55 16.38 13.66 10.09
CA THR A 55 17.12 13.79 8.82
C THR A 55 17.33 12.41 8.17
N GLN A 56 17.74 11.40 8.96
CA GLN A 56 17.94 10.04 8.47
C GLN A 56 16.63 9.38 8.05
N VAL A 57 15.56 9.52 8.84
CA VAL A 57 14.22 9.01 8.49
C VAL A 57 13.74 9.63 7.19
N LYS A 58 13.89 10.96 7.04
CA LYS A 58 13.53 11.65 5.79
C LYS A 58 14.29 11.09 4.59
N ALA A 59 15.59 10.90 4.70
CA ALA A 59 16.41 10.34 3.63
C ALA A 59 15.98 8.92 3.23
N ILE A 60 15.62 8.07 4.21
CA ILE A 60 15.12 6.71 3.94
C ILE A 60 13.77 6.76 3.21
N VAL A 61 12.84 7.61 3.65
CA VAL A 61 11.52 7.75 3.03
C VAL A 61 11.63 8.32 1.61
N ASP A 62 12.50 9.30 1.40
CA ASP A 62 12.73 9.88 0.06
C ASP A 62 13.35 8.84 -0.90
N ALA A 63 14.29 8.04 -0.40
CA ALA A 63 14.91 6.96 -1.19
C ALA A 63 13.89 5.87 -1.56
N GLU A 64 13.03 5.44 -0.61
CA GLU A 64 11.94 4.49 -0.88
C GLU A 64 10.97 5.04 -1.92
N ARG A 65 10.61 6.32 -1.81
CA ARG A 65 9.74 6.98 -2.77
C ARG A 65 10.34 6.96 -4.19
N ALA A 66 11.60 7.34 -4.31
CA ALA A 66 12.29 7.34 -5.60
C ALA A 66 12.36 5.92 -6.21
N ALA A 67 12.63 4.92 -5.38
CA ALA A 67 12.70 3.52 -5.81
C ALA A 67 11.34 2.97 -6.27
N THR A 68 10.23 3.43 -5.67
CA THR A 68 8.87 2.93 -5.97
C THR A 68 8.11 3.77 -7.00
N GLU A 69 8.60 4.94 -7.39
CA GLU A 69 7.92 5.83 -8.34
C GLU A 69 7.64 5.20 -9.72
N PRO A 70 8.59 4.50 -10.37
CA PRO A 70 8.32 3.84 -11.65
C PRO A 70 7.22 2.78 -11.54
N ALA A 71 7.21 2.04 -10.44
CA ALA A 71 6.21 1.01 -10.16
C ALA A 71 4.80 1.63 -9.97
N ARG A 72 4.71 2.79 -9.31
CA ARG A 72 3.44 3.54 -9.17
C ARG A 72 2.93 4.05 -10.51
N ALA A 73 3.81 4.61 -11.34
CA ALA A 73 3.45 5.05 -12.68
C ALA A 73 2.92 3.87 -13.51
N ARG A 74 3.61 2.73 -13.47
CA ARG A 74 3.18 1.52 -14.18
C ARG A 74 1.84 0.99 -13.67
N MET A 75 1.60 1.01 -12.36
CA MET A 75 0.30 0.64 -11.78
C MET A 75 -0.83 1.54 -12.31
N GLY A 76 -0.58 2.85 -12.43
CA GLY A 76 -1.53 3.78 -13.04
C GLY A 76 -1.87 3.42 -14.49
N GLU A 77 -0.90 3.01 -15.29
CA GLU A 77 -1.11 2.56 -16.65
C GLU A 77 -1.88 1.23 -16.73
N ILE A 78 -1.60 0.29 -15.82
CA ILE A 78 -2.37 -0.96 -15.71
C ILE A 78 -3.83 -0.67 -15.40
N HIS A 79 -4.13 0.23 -14.46
CA HIS A 79 -5.51 0.61 -14.15
C HIS A 79 -6.24 1.16 -15.36
N LYS A 80 -5.62 2.08 -16.12
CA LYS A 80 -6.21 2.63 -17.37
C LYS A 80 -6.47 1.54 -18.42
N GLN A 81 -5.53 0.58 -18.56
CA GLN A 81 -5.70 -0.51 -19.54
C GLN A 81 -6.83 -1.46 -19.13
N VAL A 82 -6.97 -1.78 -17.86
CA VAL A 82 -8.09 -2.60 -17.33
C VAL A 82 -9.41 -1.85 -17.52
N GLU A 83 -9.46 -0.56 -17.21
CA GLU A 83 -10.63 0.28 -17.43
C GLU A 83 -11.03 0.31 -18.90
N ALA A 84 -10.10 0.57 -19.82
CA ALA A 84 -10.34 0.58 -21.25
C ALA A 84 -10.85 -0.76 -21.77
N ALA A 85 -10.30 -1.89 -21.30
CA ALA A 85 -10.76 -3.22 -21.65
C ALA A 85 -12.19 -3.49 -21.20
N THR A 86 -12.62 -2.88 -20.07
CA THR A 86 -13.99 -3.03 -19.55
C THR A 86 -14.99 -2.16 -20.30
N LEU A 87 -14.63 -0.91 -20.60
CA LEU A 87 -15.53 0.06 -21.24
C LEU A 87 -15.81 -0.25 -22.71
N ASN A 88 -14.95 -1.00 -23.39
CA ASN A 88 -15.16 -1.43 -24.78
C ASN A 88 -16.25 -2.48 -24.95
N GLY A 89 -16.79 -3.02 -23.87
CA GLY A 89 -17.75 -4.13 -23.91
C GLY A 89 -17.18 -5.45 -24.45
N GLN A 90 -15.87 -5.50 -24.70
CA GLN A 90 -15.13 -6.69 -25.12
C GLN A 90 -14.23 -7.12 -23.96
N PHE A 91 -14.62 -8.17 -23.27
CA PHE A 91 -13.83 -8.72 -22.16
C PHE A 91 -12.79 -9.72 -22.71
N ASP A 92 -11.52 -9.35 -22.65
CA ASP A 92 -10.39 -10.24 -22.93
C ASP A 92 -9.80 -10.73 -21.60
N GLU A 93 -10.18 -11.95 -21.20
CA GLU A 93 -9.70 -12.55 -19.97
C GLU A 93 -8.17 -12.72 -19.96
N ALA A 94 -7.57 -13.08 -21.09
CA ALA A 94 -6.13 -13.30 -21.17
C ALA A 94 -5.37 -11.99 -20.91
N GLN A 95 -5.81 -10.89 -21.51
CA GLN A 95 -5.24 -9.58 -21.29
C GLN A 95 -5.40 -9.12 -19.84
N VAL A 96 -6.61 -9.24 -19.28
CA VAL A 96 -6.86 -8.84 -17.87
C VAL A 96 -6.03 -9.68 -16.91
N ARG A 97 -5.90 -10.99 -17.16
CA ARG A 97 -5.08 -11.87 -16.34
C ARG A 97 -3.59 -11.50 -16.39
N ALA A 98 -3.06 -11.17 -17.56
CA ALA A 98 -1.68 -10.71 -17.71
C ALA A 98 -1.44 -9.40 -16.92
N LEU A 99 -2.33 -8.41 -17.05
CA LEU A 99 -2.26 -7.15 -16.31
C LEU A 99 -2.36 -7.36 -14.79
N ALA A 100 -3.25 -8.24 -14.34
CA ALA A 100 -3.40 -8.57 -12.92
C ALA A 100 -2.16 -9.28 -12.36
N THR A 101 -1.51 -10.13 -13.15
CA THR A 101 -0.26 -10.78 -12.75
C THR A 101 0.87 -9.76 -12.60
N GLU A 102 1.01 -8.84 -13.55
CA GLU A 102 1.99 -7.75 -13.47
C GLU A 102 1.72 -6.85 -12.26
N ALA A 103 0.46 -6.45 -12.05
CA ALA A 103 0.05 -5.66 -10.89
C ALA A 103 0.43 -6.34 -9.56
N SER A 104 0.22 -7.65 -9.48
CA SER A 104 0.55 -8.44 -8.28
C SER A 104 2.07 -8.46 -8.01
N GLN A 105 2.89 -8.56 -9.05
CA GLN A 105 4.35 -8.48 -8.91
C GLN A 105 4.80 -7.10 -8.45
N ILE A 106 4.22 -6.03 -9.02
CA ILE A 106 4.48 -4.65 -8.61
C ILE A 106 4.13 -4.48 -7.13
N MET A 107 2.94 -4.92 -6.69
CA MET A 107 2.52 -4.83 -5.30
C MET A 107 3.45 -5.60 -4.36
N THR A 108 3.88 -6.79 -4.76
CA THR A 108 4.83 -7.59 -3.99
C THR A 108 6.16 -6.86 -3.81
N ASN A 109 6.72 -6.31 -4.88
CA ASN A 109 7.97 -5.57 -4.83
C ASN A 109 7.84 -4.29 -3.98
N GLN A 110 6.75 -3.55 -4.14
CA GLN A 110 6.48 -2.36 -3.32
C GLN A 110 6.38 -2.71 -1.83
N MET A 111 5.73 -3.81 -1.47
CA MET A 111 5.66 -4.29 -0.09
C MET A 111 7.07 -4.58 0.46
N VAL A 112 7.92 -5.24 -0.31
CA VAL A 112 9.30 -5.54 0.09
C VAL A 112 10.11 -4.26 0.32
N GLU A 113 10.03 -3.29 -0.60
CA GLU A 113 10.73 -2.01 -0.44
C GLU A 113 10.22 -1.24 0.78
N HIS A 114 8.93 -1.25 1.00
CA HIS A 114 8.30 -0.60 2.14
C HIS A 114 8.76 -1.22 3.48
N VAL A 115 8.74 -2.55 3.59
CA VAL A 115 9.23 -3.25 4.79
C VAL A 115 10.72 -3.02 5.00
N ARG A 116 11.51 -2.95 3.92
CA ARG A 116 12.94 -2.62 3.98
C ARG A 116 13.17 -1.21 4.52
N ALA A 117 12.42 -0.21 4.04
CA ALA A 117 12.50 1.15 4.54
C ALA A 117 12.11 1.22 6.03
N PHE A 118 11.03 0.54 6.41
CA PHE A 118 10.61 0.43 7.80
C PHE A 118 11.68 -0.19 8.70
N ALA A 119 12.30 -1.29 8.27
CA ALA A 119 13.37 -1.94 9.02
C ALA A 119 14.58 -1.01 9.23
N LYS A 120 14.96 -0.23 8.20
CA LYS A 120 16.01 0.78 8.32
C LYS A 120 15.65 1.87 9.33
N ILE A 121 14.43 2.39 9.29
CA ILE A 121 13.96 3.39 10.26
C ILE A 121 13.98 2.80 11.67
N PHE A 122 13.47 1.57 11.83
CA PHE A 122 13.43 0.91 13.14
C PHE A 122 14.83 0.67 13.72
N ALA A 123 15.84 0.44 12.87
CA ALA A 123 17.23 0.28 13.29
C ALA A 123 17.84 1.60 13.84
N LEU A 124 17.34 2.76 13.44
CA LEU A 124 17.79 4.07 13.95
C LEU A 124 17.25 4.38 15.36
N LEU A 125 16.20 3.68 15.79
CA LEU A 125 15.52 3.97 17.06
C LEU A 125 16.29 3.43 18.26
N THR A 126 16.28 4.18 19.36
CA THR A 126 16.73 3.67 20.66
C THR A 126 15.79 2.56 21.17
N PRO A 127 16.20 1.77 22.18
CA PRO A 127 15.32 0.76 22.77
C PRO A 127 13.98 1.35 23.25
N GLU A 128 14.01 2.52 23.88
CA GLU A 128 12.82 3.22 24.40
C GLU A 128 11.88 3.67 23.26
N GLN A 129 12.46 4.22 22.20
CA GLN A 129 11.72 4.63 20.99
C GLN A 129 11.09 3.42 20.29
N ARG A 130 11.81 2.29 20.22
CA ARG A 130 11.27 1.02 19.69
C ARG A 130 10.07 0.52 20.48
N ALA A 131 10.13 0.58 21.82
CA ALA A 131 9.01 0.22 22.67
C ALA A 131 7.79 1.09 22.41
N LYS A 132 7.97 2.43 22.29
CA LYS A 132 6.90 3.36 21.91
C LYS A 132 6.31 3.02 20.53
N ALA A 133 7.16 2.76 19.52
CA ALA A 133 6.73 2.40 18.19
C ALA A 133 5.89 1.11 18.16
N GLN A 134 6.29 0.10 18.92
CA GLN A 134 5.57 -1.16 19.08
C GLN A 134 4.19 -0.95 19.74
N GLU A 135 4.12 -0.13 20.80
CA GLU A 135 2.84 0.21 21.44
C GLU A 135 1.90 0.97 20.48
N MET A 136 2.43 1.91 19.71
CA MET A 136 1.64 2.60 18.69
C MET A 136 1.09 1.61 17.66
N HIS A 137 1.93 0.67 17.20
CA HIS A 137 1.51 -0.36 16.24
C HIS A 137 0.38 -1.25 16.79
N LYS A 138 0.48 -1.69 18.04
CA LYS A 138 -0.57 -2.48 18.71
C LYS A 138 -1.91 -1.71 18.80
N ARG A 139 -1.88 -0.42 19.13
CA ARG A 139 -3.08 0.43 19.21
C ARG A 139 -3.75 0.66 17.86
N MET A 140 -3.00 0.65 16.77
CA MET A 140 -3.53 0.84 15.42
C MET A 140 -4.23 -0.41 14.84
N GLY A 141 -4.09 -1.56 15.51
CA GLY A 141 -4.75 -2.82 15.13
C GLY A 141 -4.14 -3.49 13.89
N PRO A 142 -4.69 -4.62 13.42
CA PRO A 142 -4.10 -5.48 12.38
C PRO A 142 -4.07 -4.88 10.97
N GLY A 143 -4.43 -3.62 10.79
CA GLY A 143 -4.33 -2.91 9.51
C GLY A 143 -3.10 -2.01 9.38
N GLY A 144 -2.26 -1.95 10.41
CA GLY A 144 -1.11 -1.05 10.43
C GLY A 144 -1.49 0.44 10.43
N PRO A 145 -0.51 1.33 10.40
CA PRO A 145 -0.76 2.77 10.31
C PRO A 145 -1.51 3.14 9.02
N PRO A 146 -2.28 4.27 9.03
CA PRO A 146 -3.13 4.67 7.90
C PRO A 146 -2.41 4.75 6.55
N TRP A 147 -1.09 4.95 6.56
CA TRP A 147 -0.24 5.02 5.37
C TRP A 147 0.18 3.63 4.81
N MET A 148 -0.10 2.54 5.54
CA MET A 148 0.01 1.15 5.05
C MET A 148 -1.31 0.62 4.46
N ARG A 149 -2.40 1.38 4.59
CA ARG A 149 -3.71 0.99 4.04
C ARG A 149 -3.87 1.57 2.64
N HIS A 150 -3.60 0.78 1.65
CA HIS A 150 -3.92 1.05 0.24
C HIS A 150 -4.85 -0.02 -0.28
#